data_1f2511317cdf2627db3f467d07d361af
#
_entry.id   1f2511317cdf2627db3f467d07d361af
#
_cell.length_a   1.000
_cell.length_b   1.000
_cell.length_c   1.000
_cell.angle_alpha   90.00
_cell.angle_beta   90.00
_cell.angle_gamma   90.00
#
_symmetry.space_group_name_H-M   'P 1'
#
loop_
_entity.id
_entity.type
_entity.pdbx_description
1 polymer ?
#
loop_
_entity_poly.entity_id
_entity_poly.type
_entity_poly.pdbx_seq_one_letter_code
_entity_poly.pdbx_strand_id
1 'polypeptide(L)'
;MVELKHTLRSAVFAVVATASGAAIFAPTAARAETLMQALASAYQYNPQLDAERARLRATDEEVTRARSGFRPVITGNADVNYQNTKTRTTLGTTEAETKPKGYSVDVVQPIFSGFRTINAVNEQEANVRAARETLRSVEQTVLLDAVTAFMDVVRDQAIVKLRENNVNVLSRELKATQDRFAVGEVTRTDVAQAQARRAGAVSALDLARANLKTSRASYERVIGHAPDNLVEPGGLERYLPRSLDEAKSIGTQENPAVVGSLYLEQAARFGVDRIRGELLPQVQLEASYSDRYDTTTTIEQSEAAIVTGRLTVPIYEGGEVYARVRQQKHIHVSRLQEIEQARSESEAQVVGTWSQLLAARAQVESDQSQVSANTTALTGVREEERVGQRTLLDVLNAEVELLNSQVQLVSTRRNVVVSSYAVMAAIGRLDAVNLGFTSIAYDPEAHYQEVRRKPWGTSITHSDGRIEQLPATESVK
;
A
#
# COMPACT_ATOMS: atom_id res chain seq x y z
N MET A 1 39.83 55.74 26.01
CA MET A 1 39.07 56.81 26.75
C MET A 1 37.77 56.10 27.09
N VAL A 2 37.76 55.56 28.33
CA VAL A 2 37.08 56.07 29.51
C VAL A 2 35.57 55.90 29.36
N GLU A 3 34.87 55.18 30.09
CA GLU A 3 34.68 54.60 31.44
C GLU A 3 33.21 54.19 31.51
N LEU A 4 32.86 53.03 31.99
CA LEU A 4 32.58 52.60 33.36
C LEU A 4 31.55 53.48 34.12
N LYS A 5 30.41 52.87 34.48
CA LYS A 5 29.72 52.98 35.80
C LYS A 5 28.46 52.12 35.79
N HIS A 6 28.42 51.06 36.55
CA HIS A 6 27.96 50.94 37.98
C HIS A 6 26.55 51.53 38.18
N THR A 7 25.57 50.90 38.75
CA THR A 7 25.45 49.98 39.90
C THR A 7 23.98 49.61 40.15
N LEU A 8 23.77 48.38 40.65
CA LEU A 8 23.08 48.05 41.92
C LEU A 8 21.52 47.98 41.99
N ARG A 9 21.11 46.83 42.40
CA ARG A 9 20.10 46.47 43.43
C ARG A 9 18.61 46.47 43.04
N SER A 10 18.00 45.29 42.99
CA SER A 10 17.13 44.91 44.11
C SER A 10 16.77 43.41 44.00
N ALA A 11 17.08 42.68 45.06
CA ALA A 11 16.63 41.32 45.33
C ALA A 11 15.12 41.36 45.63
N VAL A 12 14.34 40.56 44.86
CA VAL A 12 12.99 40.18 45.26
C VAL A 12 12.98 38.66 45.39
N PHE A 13 12.88 38.21 46.62
CA PHE A 13 12.58 36.86 47.02
C PHE A 13 11.20 36.47 46.46
N ALA A 14 11.15 35.63 45.46
CA ALA A 14 9.93 34.94 45.02
C ALA A 14 9.99 33.52 45.56
N VAL A 15 9.16 33.26 46.53
CA VAL A 15 8.85 31.95 47.08
C VAL A 15 8.28 31.09 45.95
N VAL A 16 9.04 30.11 45.49
CA VAL A 16 8.55 29.06 44.55
C VAL A 16 7.76 28.06 45.36
N ALA A 17 6.44 28.22 45.35
CA ALA A 17 5.52 27.19 45.80
C ALA A 17 5.59 26.01 44.81
N THR A 18 6.21 24.91 45.22
CA THR A 18 6.15 23.62 44.54
C THR A 18 4.73 23.07 44.59
N ALA A 19 3.90 23.46 43.63
CA ALA A 19 2.68 22.75 43.34
C ALA A 19 3.07 21.41 42.69
N SER A 20 3.15 20.36 43.49
CA SER A 20 3.17 18.98 43.03
C SER A 20 1.88 18.72 42.27
N GLY A 21 1.90 18.90 40.95
CA GLY A 21 0.85 18.49 40.05
C GLY A 21 0.77 16.98 40.08
N ALA A 22 -0.14 16.43 40.90
CA ALA A 22 -0.62 15.09 40.71
C ALA A 22 -1.22 15.03 39.32
N ALA A 23 -0.47 14.48 38.35
CA ALA A 23 -1.01 14.08 37.08
C ALA A 23 -2.09 13.05 37.39
N ILE A 24 -3.35 13.49 37.40
CA ILE A 24 -4.51 12.62 37.40
C ILE A 24 -4.40 11.82 36.12
N PHE A 25 -3.86 10.60 36.21
CA PHE A 25 -4.11 9.56 35.23
C PHE A 25 -5.63 9.31 35.24
N ALA A 26 -6.37 10.14 34.52
CA ALA A 26 -7.71 9.78 34.15
C ALA A 26 -7.58 8.44 33.43
N PRO A 27 -8.23 7.35 33.89
CA PRO A 27 -8.30 6.13 33.11
C PRO A 27 -8.91 6.57 31.78
N THR A 28 -8.16 6.46 30.69
CA THR A 28 -8.73 6.55 29.35
C THR A 28 -9.85 5.54 29.35
N ALA A 29 -11.09 6.03 29.42
CA ALA A 29 -12.27 5.18 29.29
C ALA A 29 -11.99 4.37 28.03
N ALA A 30 -11.92 3.03 28.18
CA ALA A 30 -11.74 2.11 27.09
C ALA A 30 -12.85 2.41 26.06
N ARG A 31 -12.56 3.27 25.09
CA ARG A 31 -13.48 3.61 24.02
C ARG A 31 -13.58 2.37 23.16
N ALA A 32 -14.77 1.84 23.08
CA ALA A 32 -15.07 0.76 22.16
C ALA A 32 -14.62 1.18 20.74
N GLU A 33 -13.70 0.42 20.18
CA GLU A 33 -13.13 0.69 18.87
C GLU A 33 -14.10 0.25 17.78
N THR A 34 -14.40 1.17 16.87
CA THR A 34 -15.27 0.91 15.72
C THR A 34 -14.44 0.49 14.51
N LEU A 35 -15.07 -0.26 13.58
CA LEU A 35 -14.42 -0.64 12.33
C LEU A 35 -13.86 0.57 11.57
N MET A 36 -14.58 1.70 11.54
CA MET A 36 -14.12 2.91 10.85
C MET A 36 -12.86 3.51 11.47
N GLN A 37 -12.70 3.43 12.80
CA GLN A 37 -11.47 3.86 13.48
C GLN A 37 -10.30 2.93 13.16
N ALA A 38 -10.53 1.62 13.16
CA ALA A 38 -9.51 0.64 12.78
C ALA A 38 -9.07 0.82 11.31
N LEU A 39 -10.01 1.09 10.39
CA LEU A 39 -9.69 1.39 8.98
C LEU A 39 -8.88 2.68 8.84
N ALA A 40 -9.21 3.73 9.60
CA ALA A 40 -8.46 4.98 9.61
C ALA A 40 -7.02 4.76 10.12
N SER A 41 -6.84 3.94 11.17
CA SER A 41 -5.51 3.57 11.68
C SER A 41 -4.72 2.76 10.66
N ALA A 42 -5.31 1.74 10.03
CA ALA A 42 -4.66 0.97 8.98
C ALA A 42 -4.23 1.87 7.81
N TYR A 43 -5.08 2.79 7.39
CA TYR A 43 -4.76 3.74 6.33
C TYR A 43 -3.56 4.65 6.66
N GLN A 44 -3.42 5.07 7.93
CA GLN A 44 -2.34 5.96 8.37
C GLN A 44 -1.02 5.24 8.63
N TYR A 45 -1.06 4.03 9.17
CA TYR A 45 0.13 3.38 9.76
C TYR A 45 0.54 2.08 9.06
N ASN A 46 -0.15 1.64 7.99
CA ASN A 46 0.20 0.40 7.32
C ASN A 46 1.48 0.55 6.48
N PRO A 47 2.55 -0.22 6.75
CA PRO A 47 3.83 -0.10 6.04
C PRO A 47 3.75 -0.41 4.54
N GLN A 48 2.81 -1.27 4.11
CA GLN A 48 2.61 -1.60 2.71
C GLN A 48 2.11 -0.38 1.92
N LEU A 49 1.18 0.37 2.50
CA LEU A 49 0.65 1.59 1.90
C LEU A 49 1.71 2.70 1.84
N ASP A 50 2.50 2.84 2.91
CA ASP A 50 3.60 3.81 2.94
C ASP A 50 4.71 3.48 1.92
N ALA A 51 5.01 2.20 1.74
CA ALA A 51 5.95 1.76 0.70
C ALA A 51 5.45 2.12 -0.70
N GLU A 52 4.14 1.96 -0.97
CA GLU A 52 3.56 2.29 -2.27
C GLU A 52 3.48 3.82 -2.50
N ARG A 53 3.18 4.59 -1.46
CA ARG A 53 3.29 6.06 -1.48
C ARG A 53 4.71 6.51 -1.84
N ALA A 54 5.74 5.85 -1.30
CA ALA A 54 7.14 6.14 -1.63
C ALA A 54 7.49 5.76 -3.08
N ARG A 55 6.95 4.65 -3.61
CA ARG A 55 7.10 4.25 -5.02
C ARG A 55 6.46 5.26 -5.96
N LEU A 56 5.25 5.73 -5.63
CA LEU A 56 4.59 6.78 -6.42
C LEU A 56 5.45 8.04 -6.49
N ARG A 57 6.04 8.49 -5.36
CA ARG A 57 6.96 9.63 -5.36
C ARG A 57 8.21 9.41 -6.21
N ALA A 58 8.77 8.20 -6.21
CA ALA A 58 9.86 7.86 -7.09
C ALA A 58 9.44 7.95 -8.57
N THR A 59 8.21 7.56 -8.89
CA THR A 59 7.66 7.69 -10.25
C THR A 59 7.41 9.15 -10.65
N ASP A 60 7.02 10.03 -9.70
CA ASP A 60 6.89 11.47 -9.94
C ASP A 60 8.22 12.10 -10.41
N GLU A 61 9.35 11.66 -9.85
CA GLU A 61 10.69 12.14 -10.25
C GLU A 61 11.07 11.75 -11.69
N GLU A 62 10.49 10.69 -12.25
CA GLU A 62 10.71 10.32 -13.65
C GLU A 62 10.19 11.41 -14.61
N VAL A 63 9.13 12.14 -14.24
CA VAL A 63 8.64 13.29 -15.02
C VAL A 63 9.68 14.41 -15.01
N THR A 64 10.29 14.69 -13.86
CA THR A 64 11.36 15.68 -13.72
C THR A 64 12.58 15.27 -14.53
N ARG A 65 12.95 14.00 -14.51
CA ARG A 65 14.01 13.41 -15.34
C ARG A 65 13.71 13.55 -16.83
N ALA A 66 12.49 13.26 -17.28
CA ALA A 66 12.10 13.46 -18.67
C ALA A 66 12.15 14.94 -19.09
N ARG A 67 11.76 15.86 -18.19
CA ARG A 67 11.82 17.31 -18.42
C ARG A 67 13.24 17.86 -18.47
N SER A 68 14.23 17.17 -17.91
CA SER A 68 15.63 17.60 -18.01
C SER A 68 16.12 17.65 -19.46
N GLY A 69 15.52 16.91 -20.38
CA GLY A 69 15.78 16.99 -21.82
C GLY A 69 15.48 18.34 -22.48
N PHE A 70 14.82 19.27 -21.77
CA PHE A 70 14.64 20.67 -22.22
C PHE A 70 15.68 21.63 -21.65
N ARG A 71 16.50 21.18 -20.69
CA ARG A 71 17.42 22.03 -19.94
C ARG A 71 18.83 21.95 -20.55
N PRO A 72 19.66 23.00 -20.37
CA PRO A 72 21.06 22.90 -20.74
C PRO A 72 21.81 21.92 -19.85
N VAL A 73 22.74 21.22 -20.46
CA VAL A 73 23.74 20.41 -19.76
C VAL A 73 25.04 21.21 -19.75
N ILE A 74 25.61 21.43 -18.57
CA ILE A 74 26.85 22.18 -18.37
C ILE A 74 27.88 21.20 -17.80
N THR A 75 29.00 21.03 -18.51
CA THR A 75 30.11 20.13 -18.12
C THR A 75 31.41 20.92 -18.01
N GLY A 76 32.15 20.73 -16.93
CA GLY A 76 33.52 21.23 -16.77
C GLY A 76 34.50 20.06 -16.88
N ASN A 77 35.48 20.19 -17.73
CA ASN A 77 36.54 19.21 -17.92
C ASN A 77 37.91 19.85 -17.64
N ALA A 78 38.83 19.13 -17.01
CA ALA A 78 40.19 19.52 -16.83
C ALA A 78 41.09 18.30 -17.08
N ASP A 79 42.14 18.50 -17.88
CA ASP A 79 43.04 17.41 -18.26
C ASP A 79 44.51 17.85 -18.18
N VAL A 80 45.36 16.89 -17.85
CA VAL A 80 46.81 17.01 -17.92
C VAL A 80 47.31 15.79 -18.63
N ASN A 81 48.03 15.99 -19.75
CA ASN A 81 48.50 14.92 -20.58
C ASN A 81 50.04 14.97 -20.69
N TYR A 82 50.69 13.84 -20.91
CA TYR A 82 52.04 13.73 -21.40
C TYR A 82 52.00 13.10 -22.78
N GLN A 83 52.57 13.80 -23.79
CA GLN A 83 52.51 13.35 -25.17
C GLN A 83 53.93 13.39 -25.77
N ASN A 84 54.40 12.24 -26.24
CA ASN A 84 55.60 12.14 -27.06
C ASN A 84 55.13 11.74 -28.47
N THR A 85 55.34 12.65 -29.43
CA THR A 85 54.85 12.46 -30.80
C THR A 85 56.07 12.41 -31.74
N LYS A 86 56.26 11.28 -32.44
CA LYS A 86 57.25 11.11 -33.47
C LYS A 86 56.58 11.18 -34.84
N THR A 87 56.77 12.30 -35.52
CA THR A 87 56.22 12.55 -36.88
C THR A 87 57.27 12.33 -37.91
N ARG A 88 57.09 11.40 -38.84
CA ARG A 88 57.92 11.18 -40.00
C ARG A 88 57.24 11.76 -41.23
N THR A 89 57.94 12.73 -41.86
CA THR A 89 57.52 13.36 -43.12
C THR A 89 58.55 13.04 -44.21
N THR A 90 58.25 13.42 -45.45
CA THR A 90 59.21 13.32 -46.60
C THR A 90 60.47 14.19 -46.40
N LEU A 91 60.38 15.18 -45.49
CA LEU A 91 61.49 16.10 -45.16
C LEU A 91 62.35 15.63 -43.97
N GLY A 92 61.88 14.59 -43.24
CA GLY A 92 62.61 14.07 -42.07
C GLY A 92 61.74 13.56 -40.98
N THR A 93 62.32 13.14 -39.86
CA THR A 93 61.62 12.71 -38.65
C THR A 93 61.78 13.81 -37.59
N THR A 94 60.65 14.26 -37.02
CA THR A 94 60.63 15.19 -35.89
C THR A 94 60.05 14.48 -34.70
N GLU A 95 60.65 14.61 -33.54
CA GLU A 95 60.18 14.11 -32.23
C GLU A 95 59.88 15.32 -31.38
N ALA A 96 58.65 15.35 -30.84
CA ALA A 96 58.14 16.45 -30.01
C ALA A 96 57.56 15.88 -28.71
N GLU A 97 58.07 16.35 -27.60
CA GLU A 97 57.58 16.06 -26.26
C GLU A 97 56.78 17.29 -25.75
N THR A 98 55.54 17.08 -25.41
CA THR A 98 54.65 18.12 -24.89
C THR A 98 53.93 17.65 -23.65
N LYS A 99 53.53 18.59 -22.78
CA LYS A 99 52.75 18.31 -21.55
C LYS A 99 51.46 19.16 -21.57
N PRO A 100 50.56 18.88 -22.51
CA PRO A 100 49.31 19.65 -22.61
C PRO A 100 48.52 19.57 -21.32
N LYS A 101 48.07 20.71 -20.84
CA LYS A 101 47.14 20.83 -19.71
C LYS A 101 46.10 21.88 -20.01
N GLY A 102 44.93 21.74 -19.44
CA GLY A 102 43.92 22.75 -19.68
C GLY A 102 42.57 22.42 -19.02
N TYR A 103 41.64 23.31 -19.24
CA TYR A 103 40.27 23.10 -18.83
C TYR A 103 39.32 23.57 -19.94
N SER A 104 38.11 23.00 -19.93
CA SER A 104 36.99 23.48 -20.75
C SER A 104 35.70 23.51 -19.95
N VAL A 105 34.82 24.41 -20.34
CA VAL A 105 33.43 24.45 -19.90
C VAL A 105 32.57 24.35 -21.15
N ASP A 106 31.77 23.31 -21.22
CA ASP A 106 30.90 23.01 -22.35
C ASP A 106 29.43 23.12 -21.92
N VAL A 107 28.63 23.84 -22.70
CA VAL A 107 27.19 23.99 -22.51
C VAL A 107 26.47 23.46 -23.73
N VAL A 108 25.60 22.47 -23.55
CA VAL A 108 24.78 21.91 -24.62
C VAL A 108 23.31 22.17 -24.32
N GLN A 109 22.65 22.97 -25.14
CA GLN A 109 21.21 23.27 -25.04
C GLN A 109 20.46 22.63 -26.20
N PRO A 110 19.61 21.60 -25.95
CA PRO A 110 18.69 21.09 -26.95
C PRO A 110 17.64 22.18 -27.29
N ILE A 111 17.52 22.52 -28.57
CA ILE A 111 16.51 23.45 -29.06
C ILE A 111 15.31 22.69 -29.64
N PHE A 112 15.59 21.64 -30.41
CA PHE A 112 14.60 20.77 -30.97
C PHE A 112 15.13 19.33 -31.03
N SER A 113 14.39 18.40 -30.46
CA SER A 113 14.78 16.98 -30.36
C SER A 113 13.83 16.04 -31.13
N GLY A 114 13.18 16.50 -32.18
CA GLY A 114 12.23 15.68 -32.93
C GLY A 114 10.97 15.32 -32.10
N PHE A 115 10.50 16.20 -31.21
CA PHE A 115 9.39 15.96 -30.26
C PHE A 115 9.63 14.85 -29.23
N ARG A 116 10.84 14.24 -29.18
CA ARG A 116 11.15 13.16 -28.26
C ARG A 116 10.96 13.56 -26.80
N THR A 117 11.46 14.72 -26.40
CA THR A 117 11.39 15.20 -25.01
C THR A 117 9.93 15.47 -24.61
N ILE A 118 9.11 16.05 -25.49
CA ILE A 118 7.68 16.26 -25.22
C ILE A 118 6.96 14.92 -25.01
N ASN A 119 7.21 13.96 -25.93
CA ASN A 119 6.59 12.63 -25.84
C ASN A 119 7.11 11.83 -24.63
N ALA A 120 8.39 11.98 -24.26
CA ALA A 120 8.94 11.38 -23.04
C ALA A 120 8.25 11.95 -21.78
N VAL A 121 8.02 13.25 -21.71
CA VAL A 121 7.28 13.85 -20.59
C VAL A 121 5.85 13.33 -20.53
N ASN A 122 5.14 13.30 -21.66
CA ASN A 122 3.76 12.81 -21.74
C ASN A 122 3.67 11.31 -21.36
N GLU A 123 4.65 10.50 -21.78
CA GLU A 123 4.79 9.09 -21.42
C GLU A 123 4.93 8.94 -19.91
N GLN A 124 5.81 9.73 -19.27
CA GLN A 124 5.99 9.64 -17.82
C GLN A 124 4.80 10.23 -17.04
N GLU A 125 4.15 11.27 -17.53
CA GLU A 125 2.91 11.77 -16.92
C GLU A 125 1.79 10.71 -16.96
N ALA A 126 1.69 9.92 -18.03
CA ALA A 126 0.76 8.80 -18.11
C ALA A 126 1.16 7.67 -17.14
N ASN A 127 2.46 7.36 -17.01
CA ASN A 127 2.97 6.39 -16.03
C ASN A 127 2.67 6.81 -14.58
N VAL A 128 2.81 8.10 -14.24
CA VAL A 128 2.43 8.64 -12.92
C VAL A 128 0.94 8.42 -12.64
N ARG A 129 0.07 8.67 -13.63
CA ARG A 129 -1.37 8.42 -13.47
C ARG A 129 -1.65 6.92 -13.24
N ALA A 130 -0.99 6.04 -13.98
CA ALA A 130 -1.09 4.59 -13.77
C ALA A 130 -0.59 4.19 -12.37
N ALA A 131 0.52 4.77 -11.89
CA ALA A 131 1.04 4.52 -10.55
C ALA A 131 0.08 4.99 -9.44
N ARG A 132 -0.66 6.07 -9.66
CA ARG A 132 -1.73 6.50 -8.74
C ARG A 132 -2.86 5.48 -8.64
N GLU A 133 -3.25 4.85 -9.75
CA GLU A 133 -4.23 3.77 -9.73
C GLU A 133 -3.68 2.51 -9.06
N THR A 134 -2.38 2.24 -9.20
CA THR A 134 -1.71 1.17 -8.45
C THR A 134 -1.75 1.43 -6.95
N LEU A 135 -1.45 2.65 -6.50
CA LEU A 135 -1.58 3.05 -5.09
C LEU A 135 -3.03 2.84 -4.60
N ARG A 136 -4.02 3.22 -5.39
CA ARG A 136 -5.45 3.05 -5.07
C ARG A 136 -5.84 1.56 -4.98
N SER A 137 -5.27 0.69 -5.82
CA SER A 137 -5.46 -0.76 -5.73
C SER A 137 -4.86 -1.35 -4.45
N VAL A 138 -3.65 -0.89 -4.05
CA VAL A 138 -3.02 -1.31 -2.79
C VAL A 138 -3.82 -0.80 -1.59
N GLU A 139 -4.33 0.43 -1.64
CA GLU A 139 -5.22 0.99 -0.62
C GLU A 139 -6.45 0.11 -0.40
N GLN A 140 -7.13 -0.30 -1.49
CA GLN A 140 -8.27 -1.21 -1.41
C GLN A 140 -7.92 -2.54 -0.77
N THR A 141 -6.76 -3.09 -1.12
CA THR A 141 -6.28 -4.34 -0.53
C THR A 141 -6.03 -4.20 0.97
N VAL A 142 -5.33 -3.16 1.39
CA VAL A 142 -5.02 -2.90 2.81
C VAL A 142 -6.30 -2.66 3.61
N LEU A 143 -7.25 -1.89 3.07
CA LEU A 143 -8.53 -1.64 3.74
C LEU A 143 -9.37 -2.92 3.85
N LEU A 144 -9.39 -3.77 2.83
CA LEU A 144 -10.11 -5.06 2.88
C LEU A 144 -9.45 -6.04 3.86
N ASP A 145 -8.12 -6.07 3.91
CA ASP A 145 -7.37 -6.85 4.89
C ASP A 145 -7.65 -6.37 6.33
N ALA A 146 -7.77 -5.06 6.53
CA ALA A 146 -8.12 -4.47 7.83
C ALA A 146 -9.53 -4.84 8.26
N VAL A 147 -10.52 -4.79 7.35
CA VAL A 147 -11.89 -5.29 7.61
C VAL A 147 -11.86 -6.76 8.01
N THR A 148 -11.10 -7.56 7.26
CA THR A 148 -10.99 -9.01 7.50
C THR A 148 -10.38 -9.28 8.87
N ALA A 149 -9.26 -8.62 9.19
CA ALA A 149 -8.58 -8.77 10.48
C ALA A 149 -9.47 -8.33 11.66
N PHE A 150 -10.19 -7.21 11.51
CA PHE A 150 -11.14 -6.72 12.51
C PHE A 150 -12.25 -7.74 12.77
N MET A 151 -12.89 -8.20 11.70
CA MET A 151 -14.01 -9.15 11.80
C MET A 151 -13.59 -10.54 12.28
N ASP A 152 -12.36 -10.96 11.99
CA ASP A 152 -11.81 -12.21 12.53
C ASP A 152 -11.64 -12.15 14.05
N VAL A 153 -11.16 -11.03 14.60
CA VAL A 153 -11.05 -10.85 16.05
C VAL A 153 -12.45 -10.86 16.69
N VAL A 154 -13.42 -10.13 16.12
CA VAL A 154 -14.81 -10.11 16.63
C VAL A 154 -15.41 -11.51 16.61
N ARG A 155 -15.26 -12.26 15.52
CA ARG A 155 -15.71 -13.66 15.41
C ARG A 155 -15.07 -14.54 16.47
N ASP A 156 -13.74 -14.49 16.58
CA ASP A 156 -13.02 -15.41 17.47
C ASP A 156 -13.25 -15.09 18.95
N GLN A 157 -13.45 -13.80 19.31
CA GLN A 157 -13.92 -13.42 20.65
C GLN A 157 -15.30 -14.02 20.98
N ALA A 158 -16.25 -13.95 20.03
CA ALA A 158 -17.56 -14.53 20.20
C ALA A 158 -17.48 -16.07 20.33
N ILE A 159 -16.66 -16.74 19.52
CA ILE A 159 -16.46 -18.20 19.58
C ILE A 159 -15.85 -18.60 20.93
N VAL A 160 -14.83 -17.89 21.43
CA VAL A 160 -14.25 -18.16 22.75
C VAL A 160 -15.33 -18.07 23.84
N LYS A 161 -16.15 -17.02 23.80
CA LYS A 161 -17.27 -16.86 24.78
C LYS A 161 -18.27 -18.00 24.70
N LEU A 162 -18.64 -18.46 23.49
CA LEU A 162 -19.53 -19.62 23.31
C LEU A 162 -18.89 -20.91 23.87
N ARG A 163 -17.59 -21.16 23.60
CA ARG A 163 -16.86 -22.31 24.08
C ARG A 163 -16.66 -22.29 25.60
N GLU A 164 -16.39 -21.14 26.21
CA GLU A 164 -16.33 -20.97 27.68
C GLU A 164 -17.68 -21.29 28.33
N ASN A 165 -18.77 -20.78 27.77
CA ASN A 165 -20.10 -21.11 28.27
C ASN A 165 -20.37 -22.63 28.18
N ASN A 166 -20.00 -23.27 27.06
CA ASN A 166 -20.16 -24.71 26.87
C ASN A 166 -19.38 -25.54 27.91
N VAL A 167 -18.11 -25.16 28.17
CA VAL A 167 -17.32 -25.82 29.25
C VAL A 167 -18.00 -25.67 30.60
N ASN A 168 -18.55 -24.51 30.90
CA ASN A 168 -19.28 -24.27 32.14
C ASN A 168 -20.57 -25.11 32.25
N VAL A 169 -21.32 -25.25 31.16
CA VAL A 169 -22.52 -26.09 31.08
C VAL A 169 -22.14 -27.56 31.32
N LEU A 170 -21.18 -28.08 30.53
CA LEU A 170 -20.74 -29.47 30.64
C LEU A 170 -20.06 -29.79 31.99
N SER A 171 -19.45 -28.80 32.64
CA SER A 171 -18.89 -28.99 33.99
C SER A 171 -19.98 -29.14 35.06
N ARG A 172 -21.09 -28.39 34.93
CA ARG A 172 -22.28 -28.53 35.79
C ARG A 172 -22.97 -29.87 35.57
N GLU A 173 -23.09 -30.27 34.30
CA GLU A 173 -23.70 -31.54 33.91
C GLU A 173 -22.91 -32.74 34.43
N LEU A 174 -21.58 -32.70 34.29
CA LEU A 174 -20.72 -33.76 34.86
C LEU A 174 -20.91 -33.88 36.38
N LYS A 175 -20.98 -32.74 37.10
CA LYS A 175 -21.20 -32.75 38.55
C LYS A 175 -22.56 -33.36 38.92
N ALA A 176 -23.64 -32.94 38.21
CA ALA A 176 -24.96 -33.47 38.40
C ALA A 176 -25.02 -35.00 38.15
N THR A 177 -24.38 -35.45 37.07
CA THR A 177 -24.25 -36.89 36.75
C THR A 177 -23.47 -37.67 37.80
N GLN A 178 -22.41 -37.09 38.38
CA GLN A 178 -21.67 -37.70 39.47
C GLN A 178 -22.50 -37.83 40.77
N ASP A 179 -23.28 -36.79 41.09
CA ASP A 179 -24.15 -36.77 42.23
C ASP A 179 -25.27 -37.83 42.10
N ARG A 180 -25.91 -37.97 40.92
CA ARG A 180 -26.89 -39.03 40.60
C ARG A 180 -26.27 -40.42 40.61
N PHE A 181 -25.00 -40.60 40.21
CA PHE A 181 -24.29 -41.89 40.29
C PHE A 181 -24.08 -42.28 41.73
N ALA A 182 -23.75 -41.34 42.63
CA ALA A 182 -23.53 -41.62 44.04
C ALA A 182 -24.77 -42.18 44.76
N VAL A 183 -25.99 -41.83 44.24
CA VAL A 183 -27.25 -42.35 44.75
C VAL A 183 -27.82 -43.53 43.94
N GLY A 184 -27.07 -43.97 42.88
CA GLY A 184 -27.44 -45.14 42.09
C GLY A 184 -28.45 -44.92 40.97
N GLU A 185 -28.75 -43.67 40.60
CA GLU A 185 -29.75 -43.32 39.53
C GLU A 185 -29.19 -43.46 38.11
N VAL A 186 -27.88 -43.32 37.90
CA VAL A 186 -27.23 -43.40 36.61
C VAL A 186 -26.05 -44.36 36.61
N THR A 187 -25.56 -44.75 35.45
CA THR A 187 -24.45 -45.74 35.28
C THR A 187 -23.09 -45.08 35.33
N ARG A 188 -22.04 -45.88 35.59
CA ARG A 188 -20.64 -45.44 35.46
C ARG A 188 -20.31 -44.99 34.03
N THR A 189 -20.99 -45.55 33.03
CA THR A 189 -20.85 -45.19 31.61
C THR A 189 -21.32 -43.76 31.39
N ASP A 190 -22.42 -43.32 31.98
CA ASP A 190 -22.94 -41.95 31.87
C ASP A 190 -21.94 -40.92 32.42
N VAL A 191 -21.34 -41.22 33.60
CA VAL A 191 -20.27 -40.38 34.18
C VAL A 191 -19.05 -40.28 33.23
N ALA A 192 -18.64 -41.42 32.66
CA ALA A 192 -17.50 -41.45 31.72
C ALA A 192 -17.79 -40.66 30.44
N GLN A 193 -19.02 -40.71 29.93
CA GLN A 193 -19.46 -39.92 28.76
C GLN A 193 -19.45 -38.40 29.07
N ALA A 194 -20.02 -37.98 30.19
CA ALA A 194 -20.04 -36.59 30.60
C ALA A 194 -18.60 -36.07 30.79
N GLN A 195 -17.71 -36.88 31.39
CA GLN A 195 -16.30 -36.56 31.56
C GLN A 195 -15.58 -36.42 30.23
N ALA A 196 -15.81 -37.33 29.28
CA ALA A 196 -15.23 -37.27 27.92
C ALA A 196 -15.70 -36.02 27.15
N ARG A 197 -16.99 -35.68 27.20
CA ARG A 197 -17.55 -34.47 26.58
C ARG A 197 -16.96 -33.20 27.15
N ARG A 198 -16.82 -33.10 28.47
CA ARG A 198 -16.17 -31.95 29.11
C ARG A 198 -14.69 -31.83 28.71
N ALA A 199 -13.93 -32.94 28.67
CA ALA A 199 -12.54 -32.91 28.23
C ALA A 199 -12.41 -32.41 26.76
N GLY A 200 -13.28 -32.91 25.87
CA GLY A 200 -13.33 -32.43 24.48
C GLY A 200 -13.69 -30.94 24.38
N ALA A 201 -14.61 -30.45 25.21
CA ALA A 201 -14.97 -29.04 25.26
C ALA A 201 -13.81 -28.13 25.74
N VAL A 202 -13.02 -28.57 26.71
CA VAL A 202 -11.82 -27.85 27.16
C VAL A 202 -10.78 -27.79 26.05
N SER A 203 -10.51 -28.87 25.35
CA SER A 203 -9.62 -28.87 24.18
C SER A 203 -10.08 -27.93 23.09
N ALA A 204 -11.40 -27.91 22.79
CA ALA A 204 -11.97 -27.00 21.79
C ALA A 204 -11.90 -25.51 22.22
N LEU A 205 -12.01 -25.22 23.52
CA LEU A 205 -11.81 -23.88 24.07
C LEU A 205 -10.35 -23.43 23.93
N ASP A 206 -9.39 -24.31 24.25
CA ASP A 206 -7.98 -23.96 24.12
C ASP A 206 -7.58 -23.70 22.67
N LEU A 207 -8.13 -24.45 21.71
CA LEU A 207 -7.98 -24.16 20.27
C LEU A 207 -8.60 -22.80 19.90
N ALA A 208 -9.80 -22.49 20.38
CA ALA A 208 -10.44 -21.20 20.12
C ALA A 208 -9.61 -20.03 20.69
N ARG A 209 -9.02 -20.19 21.87
CA ARG A 209 -8.11 -19.19 22.45
C ARG A 209 -6.83 -19.01 21.63
N ALA A 210 -6.28 -20.10 21.08
CA ALA A 210 -5.13 -20.03 20.18
C ALA A 210 -5.48 -19.28 18.89
N ASN A 211 -6.63 -19.59 18.28
CA ASN A 211 -7.12 -18.86 17.09
C ASN A 211 -7.30 -17.37 17.37
N LEU A 212 -7.88 -17.00 18.51
CA LEU A 212 -8.04 -15.60 18.91
C LEU A 212 -6.68 -14.89 19.04
N LYS A 213 -5.66 -15.55 19.58
CA LYS A 213 -4.30 -14.97 19.62
C LYS A 213 -3.75 -14.71 18.22
N THR A 214 -3.96 -15.64 17.30
CA THR A 214 -3.54 -15.49 15.89
C THR A 214 -4.27 -14.33 15.20
N SER A 215 -5.59 -14.22 15.39
CA SER A 215 -6.38 -13.12 14.83
C SER A 215 -5.94 -11.76 15.40
N ARG A 216 -5.65 -11.68 16.70
CA ARG A 216 -5.10 -10.46 17.32
C ARG A 216 -3.75 -10.07 16.75
N ALA A 217 -2.85 -11.02 16.53
CA ALA A 217 -1.56 -10.75 15.91
C ALA A 217 -1.72 -10.27 14.44
N SER A 218 -2.66 -10.85 13.68
CA SER A 218 -3.01 -10.39 12.34
C SER A 218 -3.58 -8.97 12.35
N TYR A 219 -4.45 -8.67 13.29
CA TYR A 219 -5.01 -7.34 13.51
C TYR A 219 -3.90 -6.30 13.76
N GLU A 220 -3.01 -6.58 14.72
CA GLU A 220 -1.90 -5.69 15.06
C GLU A 220 -0.97 -5.45 13.86
N ARG A 221 -0.69 -6.49 13.07
CA ARG A 221 0.13 -6.38 11.84
C ARG A 221 -0.49 -5.46 10.80
N VAL A 222 -1.82 -5.50 10.61
CA VAL A 222 -2.49 -4.77 9.53
C VAL A 222 -2.89 -3.36 9.98
N ILE A 223 -3.37 -3.20 11.22
CA ILE A 223 -3.96 -1.96 11.73
C ILE A 223 -2.92 -1.13 12.51
N GLY A 224 -1.87 -1.76 13.05
CA GLY A 224 -0.74 -1.09 13.67
C GLY A 224 -0.78 -0.98 15.20
N HIS A 225 -1.85 -1.47 15.85
CA HIS A 225 -1.96 -1.52 17.31
C HIS A 225 -2.77 -2.75 17.77
N ALA A 226 -2.67 -3.11 19.04
CA ALA A 226 -3.44 -4.22 19.60
C ALA A 226 -4.95 -3.89 19.64
N PRO A 227 -5.84 -4.88 19.38
CA PRO A 227 -7.28 -4.66 19.42
C PRO A 227 -7.76 -4.41 20.86
N ASP A 228 -8.51 -3.32 21.07
CA ASP A 228 -9.23 -3.03 22.30
C ASP A 228 -10.74 -3.14 22.02
N ASN A 229 -11.56 -3.48 22.98
CA ASN A 229 -13.03 -3.61 22.96
C ASN A 229 -13.72 -3.33 21.60
N LEU A 230 -13.62 -4.27 20.65
CA LEU A 230 -14.16 -4.11 19.30
C LEU A 230 -15.68 -4.18 19.32
N VAL A 231 -16.34 -3.25 18.60
CA VAL A 231 -17.79 -3.24 18.41
C VAL A 231 -18.14 -3.83 17.05
N GLU A 232 -19.10 -4.76 17.04
CA GLU A 232 -19.62 -5.32 15.78
C GLU A 232 -20.17 -4.19 14.90
N PRO A 233 -19.69 -4.04 13.65
CA PRO A 233 -20.11 -2.93 12.79
C PRO A 233 -21.56 -3.10 12.33
N GLY A 234 -22.27 -1.99 12.19
CA GLY A 234 -23.56 -1.94 11.51
C GLY A 234 -23.43 -2.22 10.01
N GLY A 235 -24.52 -2.56 9.36
CA GLY A 235 -24.54 -2.90 7.93
C GLY A 235 -24.09 -1.76 7.01
N LEU A 236 -23.38 -2.11 5.94
CA LEU A 236 -22.88 -1.23 4.88
C LEU A 236 -23.88 -1.03 3.73
N GLU A 237 -25.12 -1.39 3.90
CA GLU A 237 -26.11 -1.44 2.81
C GLU A 237 -26.27 -0.12 2.03
N ARG A 238 -25.96 1.00 2.68
CA ARG A 238 -26.05 2.34 2.07
C ARG A 238 -25.02 2.58 0.95
N TYR A 239 -23.86 1.90 1.00
CA TYR A 239 -22.75 2.13 0.08
C TYR A 239 -22.69 1.11 -1.07
N LEU A 240 -23.52 0.07 -1.01
CA LEU A 240 -23.54 -0.98 -2.02
C LEU A 240 -24.42 -0.58 -3.21
N PRO A 241 -24.05 -1.00 -4.43
CA PRO A 241 -24.92 -0.90 -5.61
C PRO A 241 -26.27 -1.60 -5.38
N ARG A 242 -27.30 -1.15 -6.08
CA ARG A 242 -28.64 -1.71 -5.96
C ARG A 242 -28.84 -3.02 -6.73
N SER A 243 -28.03 -3.24 -7.75
CA SER A 243 -28.09 -4.43 -8.61
C SER A 243 -26.73 -4.87 -9.07
N LEU A 244 -26.64 -6.14 -9.51
CA LEU A 244 -25.43 -6.70 -10.11
C LEU A 244 -25.01 -5.92 -11.38
N ASP A 245 -25.97 -5.51 -12.20
CA ASP A 245 -25.68 -4.82 -13.45
C ASP A 245 -25.10 -3.41 -13.19
N GLU A 246 -25.61 -2.72 -12.16
CA GLU A 246 -25.03 -1.47 -11.69
C GLU A 246 -23.61 -1.69 -11.17
N ALA A 247 -23.39 -2.74 -10.36
CA ALA A 247 -22.06 -3.10 -9.84
C ALA A 247 -21.05 -3.39 -10.97
N LYS A 248 -21.46 -4.15 -12.00
CA LYS A 248 -20.64 -4.42 -13.19
C LYS A 248 -20.29 -3.14 -13.93
N SER A 249 -21.26 -2.27 -14.17
CA SER A 249 -21.05 -1.00 -14.86
C SER A 249 -20.04 -0.11 -14.12
N ILE A 250 -20.13 -0.02 -12.81
CA ILE A 250 -19.20 0.73 -11.98
C ILE A 250 -17.81 0.07 -12.02
N GLY A 251 -17.72 -1.24 -11.79
CA GLY A 251 -16.46 -1.97 -11.75
C GLY A 251 -15.67 -1.88 -13.06
N THR A 252 -16.32 -1.96 -14.21
CA THR A 252 -15.65 -1.83 -15.53
C THR A 252 -15.18 -0.40 -15.84
N GLN A 253 -15.64 0.61 -15.11
CA GLN A 253 -15.28 2.02 -15.31
C GLN A 253 -14.37 2.58 -14.21
N GLU A 254 -14.59 2.22 -12.95
CA GLU A 254 -13.95 2.84 -11.79
C GLU A 254 -12.90 1.94 -11.12
N ASN A 255 -12.83 0.65 -11.48
CA ASN A 255 -11.84 -0.26 -10.90
C ASN A 255 -10.41 0.21 -11.23
N PRO A 256 -9.52 0.38 -10.23
CA PRO A 256 -8.17 0.89 -10.44
C PRO A 256 -7.33 0.10 -11.44
N ALA A 257 -7.53 -1.23 -11.54
CA ALA A 257 -6.82 -2.05 -12.52
C ALA A 257 -7.22 -1.71 -13.95
N VAL A 258 -8.51 -1.41 -14.19
CA VAL A 258 -9.00 -0.99 -15.50
C VAL A 258 -8.51 0.41 -15.85
N VAL A 259 -8.65 1.37 -14.92
CA VAL A 259 -8.22 2.76 -15.14
C VAL A 259 -6.69 2.83 -15.30
N GLY A 260 -5.93 2.07 -14.52
CA GLY A 260 -4.48 1.96 -14.63
C GLY A 260 -4.04 1.43 -16.00
N SER A 261 -4.72 0.41 -16.53
CA SER A 261 -4.42 -0.15 -17.86
C SER A 261 -4.65 0.86 -19.00
N LEU A 262 -5.67 1.73 -18.88
CA LEU A 262 -5.91 2.84 -19.82
C LEU A 262 -4.74 3.85 -19.84
N TYR A 263 -4.20 4.19 -18.67
CA TYR A 263 -3.03 5.09 -18.59
C TYR A 263 -1.75 4.42 -19.10
N LEU A 264 -1.56 3.12 -18.89
CA LEU A 264 -0.42 2.37 -19.45
C LEU A 264 -0.50 2.27 -20.97
N GLU A 265 -1.71 2.12 -21.56
CA GLU A 265 -1.89 2.22 -23.01
C GLU A 265 -1.49 3.61 -23.52
N GLN A 266 -1.97 4.66 -22.84
CA GLN A 266 -1.63 6.03 -23.20
C GLN A 266 -0.10 6.27 -23.14
N ALA A 267 0.58 5.75 -22.13
CA ALA A 267 2.04 5.79 -22.02
C ALA A 267 2.71 5.09 -23.22
N ALA A 268 2.24 3.89 -23.58
CA ALA A 268 2.78 3.14 -24.71
C ALA A 268 2.59 3.87 -26.06
N ARG A 269 1.48 4.56 -26.23
CA ARG A 269 1.20 5.40 -27.40
C ARG A 269 2.22 6.56 -27.52
N PHE A 270 2.46 7.28 -26.41
CA PHE A 270 3.50 8.32 -26.39
C PHE A 270 4.91 7.72 -26.59
N GLY A 271 5.16 6.50 -26.12
CA GLY A 271 6.39 5.76 -26.38
C GLY A 271 6.63 5.51 -27.86
N VAL A 272 5.59 5.20 -28.65
CA VAL A 272 5.69 5.10 -30.11
C VAL A 272 6.12 6.42 -30.73
N ASP A 273 5.47 7.52 -30.34
CA ASP A 273 5.76 8.85 -30.90
C ASP A 273 7.14 9.36 -30.46
N ARG A 274 7.59 9.00 -29.26
CA ARG A 274 8.95 9.31 -28.79
C ARG A 274 10.02 8.63 -29.64
N ILE A 275 9.90 7.33 -29.92
CA ILE A 275 10.86 6.61 -30.75
C ILE A 275 10.77 7.10 -32.21
N ARG A 276 9.56 7.35 -32.72
CA ARG A 276 9.38 7.94 -34.05
C ARG A 276 10.08 9.29 -34.21
N GLY A 277 10.14 10.07 -33.11
CA GLY A 277 10.87 11.34 -33.07
C GLY A 277 12.38 11.22 -33.35
N GLU A 278 12.97 10.04 -33.24
CA GLU A 278 14.39 9.81 -33.59
C GLU A 278 14.64 9.88 -35.10
N LEU A 279 13.61 9.73 -35.93
CA LEU A 279 13.67 9.90 -37.38
C LEU A 279 13.60 11.38 -37.81
N LEU A 280 13.35 12.30 -36.87
CA LEU A 280 13.21 13.72 -37.17
C LEU A 280 14.53 14.49 -36.96
N PRO A 281 14.73 15.63 -37.62
CA PRO A 281 15.90 16.47 -37.39
C PRO A 281 16.03 16.87 -35.92
N GLN A 282 17.27 17.08 -35.46
CA GLN A 282 17.61 17.55 -34.13
C GLN A 282 18.43 18.83 -34.25
N VAL A 283 18.12 19.82 -33.42
CA VAL A 283 18.83 21.09 -33.34
C VAL A 283 19.29 21.31 -31.91
N GLN A 284 20.59 21.59 -31.76
CA GLN A 284 21.18 21.95 -30.46
C GLN A 284 22.11 23.14 -30.62
N LEU A 285 22.21 23.92 -29.55
CA LEU A 285 23.18 25.00 -29.42
C LEU A 285 24.28 24.51 -28.47
N GLU A 286 25.51 24.55 -28.95
CA GLU A 286 26.70 24.18 -28.19
C GLU A 286 27.54 25.46 -27.97
N ALA A 287 27.91 25.73 -26.72
CA ALA A 287 28.89 26.76 -26.39
C ALA A 287 30.02 26.13 -25.61
N SER A 288 31.24 26.39 -26.04
CA SER A 288 32.45 25.85 -25.40
C SER A 288 33.41 26.98 -25.14
N TYR A 289 33.94 27.03 -23.93
CA TYR A 289 35.11 27.84 -23.58
C TYR A 289 36.23 26.90 -23.13
N SER A 290 37.43 27.08 -23.71
CA SER A 290 38.59 26.28 -23.35
C SER A 290 39.85 27.15 -23.25
N ASP A 291 40.64 26.85 -22.22
CA ASP A 291 41.98 27.42 -22.03
C ASP A 291 42.97 26.28 -21.87
N ARG A 292 43.92 26.20 -22.83
CA ARG A 292 44.90 25.10 -22.95
C ARG A 292 46.30 25.63 -23.00
N TYR A 293 47.19 25.00 -22.26
CA TYR A 293 48.60 25.31 -22.16
C TYR A 293 49.47 24.18 -22.74
N ASP A 294 50.61 24.54 -23.30
CA ASP A 294 51.65 23.60 -23.79
C ASP A 294 51.12 22.58 -24.81
N THR A 295 50.13 22.97 -25.64
CA THR A 295 49.50 22.07 -26.61
C THR A 295 50.43 21.60 -27.72
N THR A 296 51.42 22.44 -28.08
CA THR A 296 52.50 22.10 -29.02
C THR A 296 53.82 22.71 -28.48
N THR A 297 54.94 22.38 -29.09
CA THR A 297 56.26 22.95 -28.74
C THR A 297 56.36 24.46 -28.99
N THR A 298 55.39 25.06 -29.69
CA THR A 298 55.41 26.50 -30.09
C THR A 298 54.20 27.28 -29.53
N ILE A 299 53.21 26.62 -28.94
CA ILE A 299 52.02 27.26 -28.38
C ILE A 299 52.01 27.10 -26.86
N GLU A 300 52.33 28.19 -26.15
CA GLU A 300 52.34 28.23 -24.67
C GLU A 300 50.91 28.25 -24.11
N GLN A 301 50.00 28.99 -24.73
CA GLN A 301 48.59 29.10 -24.32
C GLN A 301 47.68 29.28 -25.52
N SER A 302 46.54 28.65 -25.49
CA SER A 302 45.46 28.78 -26.48
C SER A 302 44.11 28.91 -25.77
N GLU A 303 43.49 30.07 -25.89
CA GLU A 303 42.15 30.37 -25.37
C GLU A 303 41.18 30.39 -26.55
N ALA A 304 40.07 29.68 -26.40
CA ALA A 304 39.04 29.62 -27.43
C ALA A 304 37.63 29.70 -26.82
N ALA A 305 36.77 30.54 -27.37
CA ALA A 305 35.35 30.60 -27.10
C ALA A 305 34.57 30.34 -28.38
N ILE A 306 33.81 29.26 -28.42
CA ILE A 306 33.14 28.80 -29.64
C ILE A 306 31.63 28.65 -29.33
N VAL A 307 30.80 29.14 -30.21
CA VAL A 307 29.32 28.91 -30.19
C VAL A 307 28.94 28.27 -31.53
N THR A 308 28.34 27.09 -31.45
CA THR A 308 27.97 26.29 -32.63
C THR A 308 26.47 25.94 -32.58
N GLY A 309 25.71 26.30 -33.62
CA GLY A 309 24.42 25.71 -33.87
C GLY A 309 24.56 24.42 -34.67
N ARG A 310 24.17 23.30 -34.10
CA ARG A 310 24.28 21.98 -34.76
C ARG A 310 22.89 21.50 -35.20
N LEU A 311 22.71 21.22 -36.47
CA LEU A 311 21.58 20.51 -37.06
C LEU A 311 22.02 19.11 -37.44
N THR A 312 21.38 18.07 -36.85
CA THR A 312 21.59 16.68 -37.24
C THR A 312 20.33 16.14 -37.86
N VAL A 313 20.40 15.65 -39.09
CA VAL A 313 19.29 15.05 -39.84
C VAL A 313 19.63 13.60 -40.07
N PRO A 314 18.95 12.64 -39.41
CA PRO A 314 19.18 11.21 -39.67
C PRO A 314 18.61 10.88 -41.04
N ILE A 315 19.45 10.41 -41.95
CA ILE A 315 19.04 10.03 -43.33
C ILE A 315 18.75 8.55 -43.41
N TYR A 316 19.63 7.74 -42.84
CA TYR A 316 19.47 6.29 -42.78
C TYR A 316 20.32 5.71 -41.64
N GLU A 317 19.69 4.93 -40.75
CA GLU A 317 20.29 4.37 -39.53
C GLU A 317 20.27 2.82 -39.56
N GLY A 318 20.48 2.22 -40.71
CA GLY A 318 20.50 0.76 -40.84
C GLY A 318 19.16 0.06 -40.58
N GLY A 319 18.06 0.79 -40.46
CA GLY A 319 16.73 0.26 -40.18
C GLY A 319 16.43 0.03 -38.69
N GLU A 320 17.35 0.35 -37.75
CA GLU A 320 17.21 0.13 -36.33
C GLU A 320 16.01 0.87 -35.74
N VAL A 321 15.90 2.16 -35.98
CA VAL A 321 14.80 3.01 -35.46
C VAL A 321 13.45 2.55 -36.03
N TYR A 322 13.38 2.15 -37.31
CA TYR A 322 12.17 1.58 -37.88
C TYR A 322 11.74 0.27 -37.20
N ALA A 323 12.71 -0.59 -36.85
CA ALA A 323 12.43 -1.82 -36.11
C ALA A 323 11.90 -1.51 -34.70
N ARG A 324 12.50 -0.56 -33.98
CA ARG A 324 12.04 -0.11 -32.65
C ARG A 324 10.64 0.51 -32.70
N VAL A 325 10.31 1.31 -33.71
CA VAL A 325 8.97 1.84 -33.91
C VAL A 325 7.95 0.69 -34.09
N ARG A 326 8.28 -0.34 -34.92
CA ARG A 326 7.40 -1.49 -35.07
C ARG A 326 7.25 -2.29 -33.76
N GLN A 327 8.35 -2.49 -33.03
CA GLN A 327 8.34 -3.14 -31.73
C GLN A 327 7.42 -2.39 -30.76
N GLN A 328 7.58 -1.07 -30.64
CA GLN A 328 6.77 -0.26 -29.73
C GLN A 328 5.28 -0.24 -30.12
N LYS A 329 4.97 -0.30 -31.45
CA LYS A 329 3.59 -0.46 -31.92
C LYS A 329 2.98 -1.81 -31.47
N HIS A 330 3.76 -2.90 -31.47
CA HIS A 330 3.29 -4.17 -30.97
C HIS A 330 3.07 -4.14 -29.44
N ILE A 331 3.92 -3.42 -28.69
CA ILE A 331 3.71 -3.18 -27.27
C ILE A 331 2.42 -2.39 -27.05
N HIS A 332 2.15 -1.36 -27.84
CA HIS A 332 0.90 -0.61 -27.77
C HIS A 332 -0.33 -1.50 -28.04
N VAL A 333 -0.26 -2.39 -29.06
CA VAL A 333 -1.32 -3.35 -29.34
C VAL A 333 -1.51 -4.31 -28.15
N SER A 334 -0.42 -4.78 -27.50
CA SER A 334 -0.52 -5.59 -26.27
C SER A 334 -1.28 -4.84 -25.17
N ARG A 335 -0.96 -3.55 -24.96
CA ARG A 335 -1.65 -2.73 -23.96
C ARG A 335 -3.15 -2.56 -24.22
N LEU A 336 -3.56 -2.46 -25.51
CA LEU A 336 -4.98 -2.45 -25.87
C LEU A 336 -5.69 -3.76 -25.46
N GLN A 337 -5.03 -4.92 -25.63
CA GLN A 337 -5.60 -6.20 -25.21
C GLN A 337 -5.62 -6.34 -23.67
N GLU A 338 -4.63 -5.80 -22.99
CA GLU A 338 -4.58 -5.78 -21.51
C GLU A 338 -5.74 -4.96 -20.90
N ILE A 339 -6.24 -3.93 -21.58
CA ILE A 339 -7.45 -3.20 -21.16
C ILE A 339 -8.66 -4.12 -21.18
N GLU A 340 -8.86 -4.87 -22.29
CA GLU A 340 -9.99 -5.78 -22.40
C GLU A 340 -9.89 -6.95 -21.40
N GLN A 341 -8.69 -7.43 -21.15
CA GLN A 341 -8.43 -8.40 -20.09
C GLN A 341 -8.80 -7.85 -18.72
N ALA A 342 -8.32 -6.64 -18.35
CA ALA A 342 -8.62 -6.01 -17.07
C ALA A 342 -10.13 -5.78 -16.87
N ARG A 343 -10.86 -5.41 -17.92
CA ARG A 343 -12.32 -5.29 -17.89
C ARG A 343 -13.01 -6.62 -17.61
N SER A 344 -12.60 -7.68 -18.32
CA SER A 344 -13.17 -9.01 -18.13
C SER A 344 -12.88 -9.56 -16.74
N GLU A 345 -11.67 -9.35 -16.22
CA GLU A 345 -11.28 -9.74 -14.86
C GLU A 345 -12.08 -8.97 -13.80
N SER A 346 -12.23 -7.65 -13.98
CA SER A 346 -13.05 -6.80 -13.08
C SER A 346 -14.51 -7.27 -13.08
N GLU A 347 -15.11 -7.56 -14.26
CA GLU A 347 -16.47 -8.06 -14.33
C GLU A 347 -16.62 -9.41 -13.61
N ALA A 348 -15.70 -10.35 -13.85
CA ALA A 348 -15.71 -11.65 -13.17
C ALA A 348 -15.57 -11.52 -11.66
N GLN A 349 -14.68 -10.62 -11.19
CA GLN A 349 -14.49 -10.33 -9.76
C GLN A 349 -15.75 -9.74 -9.12
N VAL A 350 -16.41 -8.79 -9.79
CA VAL A 350 -17.67 -8.21 -9.32
C VAL A 350 -18.76 -9.27 -9.22
N VAL A 351 -18.93 -10.12 -10.24
CA VAL A 351 -19.90 -11.22 -10.22
C VAL A 351 -19.63 -12.18 -9.07
N GLY A 352 -18.35 -12.55 -8.89
CA GLY A 352 -17.93 -13.47 -7.83
C GLY A 352 -18.21 -12.93 -6.43
N THR A 353 -17.76 -11.69 -6.15
CA THR A 353 -17.96 -11.05 -4.83
C THR A 353 -19.43 -10.75 -4.55
N TRP A 354 -20.19 -10.31 -5.53
CA TRP A 354 -21.64 -10.11 -5.42
C TRP A 354 -22.37 -11.41 -5.08
N SER A 355 -22.06 -12.49 -5.78
CA SER A 355 -22.67 -13.81 -5.55
C SER A 355 -22.34 -14.32 -4.13
N GLN A 356 -21.10 -14.11 -3.67
CA GLN A 356 -20.70 -14.46 -2.31
C GLN A 356 -21.48 -13.65 -1.25
N LEU A 357 -21.70 -12.35 -1.48
CA LEU A 357 -22.49 -11.52 -0.59
C LEU A 357 -23.95 -12.02 -0.49
N LEU A 358 -24.59 -12.33 -1.63
CA LEU A 358 -25.94 -12.85 -1.64
C LEU A 358 -26.03 -14.21 -0.94
N ALA A 359 -25.08 -15.11 -1.20
CA ALA A 359 -25.02 -16.40 -0.52
C ALA A 359 -24.84 -16.25 1.01
N ALA A 360 -23.91 -15.35 1.43
CA ALA A 360 -23.69 -15.10 2.86
C ALA A 360 -24.94 -14.52 3.56
N ARG A 361 -25.69 -13.64 2.90
CA ARG A 361 -26.96 -13.10 3.44
C ARG A 361 -28.01 -14.18 3.60
N ALA A 362 -28.23 -15.01 2.58
CA ALA A 362 -29.16 -16.12 2.67
C ALA A 362 -28.76 -17.14 3.75
N GLN A 363 -27.44 -17.38 3.90
CA GLN A 363 -26.93 -18.27 4.92
C GLN A 363 -27.19 -17.76 6.34
N VAL A 364 -27.10 -16.44 6.61
CA VAL A 364 -27.43 -15.87 7.93
C VAL A 364 -28.87 -16.16 8.31
N GLU A 365 -29.83 -16.02 7.38
CA GLU A 365 -31.23 -16.31 7.63
C GLU A 365 -31.46 -17.80 7.98
N SER A 366 -30.81 -18.69 7.21
CA SER A 366 -30.86 -20.12 7.48
C SER A 366 -30.22 -20.50 8.81
N ASP A 367 -29.04 -19.95 9.12
CA ASP A 367 -28.32 -20.21 10.38
C ASP A 367 -29.11 -19.68 11.59
N GLN A 368 -29.77 -18.52 11.48
CA GLN A 368 -30.64 -18.00 12.52
C GLN A 368 -31.82 -18.94 12.81
N SER A 369 -32.45 -19.45 11.74
CA SER A 369 -33.55 -20.44 11.86
C SER A 369 -33.04 -21.72 12.49
N GLN A 370 -31.86 -22.20 12.12
CA GLN A 370 -31.24 -23.42 12.70
C GLN A 370 -30.95 -23.22 14.19
N VAL A 371 -30.37 -22.07 14.60
CA VAL A 371 -30.14 -21.77 16.03
C VAL A 371 -31.43 -21.76 16.83
N SER A 372 -32.49 -21.17 16.28
CA SER A 372 -33.80 -21.13 16.92
C SER A 372 -34.40 -22.55 17.11
N ALA A 373 -34.35 -23.38 16.05
CA ALA A 373 -34.81 -24.76 16.07
C ALA A 373 -33.98 -25.60 17.05
N ASN A 374 -32.68 -25.53 17.03
CA ASN A 374 -31.81 -26.28 17.95
C ASN A 374 -31.98 -25.84 19.42
N THR A 375 -32.30 -24.55 19.67
CA THR A 375 -32.60 -24.08 21.02
C THR A 375 -33.90 -24.70 21.53
N THR A 376 -34.93 -24.76 20.69
CA THR A 376 -36.19 -25.40 21.02
C THR A 376 -36.01 -26.91 21.23
N ALA A 377 -35.28 -27.56 20.34
CA ALA A 377 -35.01 -29.00 20.44
C ALA A 377 -34.23 -29.34 21.74
N LEU A 378 -33.21 -28.59 22.06
CA LEU A 378 -32.44 -28.78 23.32
C LEU A 378 -33.38 -28.62 24.55
N THR A 379 -34.24 -27.62 24.54
CA THR A 379 -35.17 -27.42 25.66
C THR A 379 -36.13 -28.61 25.81
N GLY A 380 -36.68 -29.13 24.68
CA GLY A 380 -37.53 -30.30 24.67
C GLY A 380 -36.84 -31.55 25.15
N VAL A 381 -35.64 -31.86 24.63
CA VAL A 381 -34.84 -33.04 25.00
C VAL A 381 -34.46 -33.01 26.48
N ARG A 382 -34.19 -31.83 27.06
CA ARG A 382 -33.93 -31.68 28.51
C ARG A 382 -35.14 -31.99 29.37
N GLU A 383 -36.33 -31.55 28.95
CA GLU A 383 -37.59 -31.88 29.69
C GLU A 383 -37.93 -33.39 29.57
N GLU A 384 -37.75 -33.98 28.37
CA GLU A 384 -37.92 -35.41 28.15
C GLU A 384 -36.92 -36.25 28.96
N GLU A 385 -35.66 -35.82 29.10
CA GLU A 385 -34.64 -36.50 29.95
C GLU A 385 -35.05 -36.44 31.44
N ARG A 386 -35.53 -35.28 31.88
CA ARG A 386 -35.96 -35.08 33.28
C ARG A 386 -37.07 -36.02 33.70
N VAL A 387 -37.95 -36.43 32.76
CA VAL A 387 -39.02 -37.41 33.00
C VAL A 387 -38.66 -38.84 32.61
N GLY A 388 -37.37 -39.07 32.21
CA GLY A 388 -36.86 -40.39 31.91
C GLY A 388 -37.18 -40.95 30.53
N GLN A 389 -37.69 -40.10 29.59
CA GLN A 389 -38.02 -40.50 28.22
C GLN A 389 -36.83 -40.40 27.24
N ARG A 390 -35.79 -39.68 27.62
CA ARG A 390 -34.55 -39.51 26.84
C ARG A 390 -33.32 -39.81 27.69
N THR A 391 -32.22 -40.06 27.03
CA THR A 391 -30.93 -40.32 27.68
C THR A 391 -30.12 -39.05 27.86
N LEU A 392 -29.19 -39.04 28.82
CA LEU A 392 -28.19 -37.99 28.97
C LEU A 392 -27.41 -37.77 27.65
N LEU A 393 -27.14 -38.83 26.89
CA LEU A 393 -26.47 -38.73 25.62
C LEU A 393 -27.21 -37.89 24.61
N ASP A 394 -28.56 -37.97 24.56
CA ASP A 394 -29.42 -37.16 23.68
C ASP A 394 -29.30 -35.67 24.05
N VAL A 395 -29.30 -35.32 25.32
CA VAL A 395 -29.08 -33.95 25.82
C VAL A 395 -27.69 -33.42 25.39
N LEU A 396 -26.63 -34.22 25.62
CA LEU A 396 -25.26 -33.84 25.25
C LEU A 396 -25.11 -33.65 23.75
N ASN A 397 -25.79 -34.45 22.93
CA ASN A 397 -25.80 -34.30 21.48
C ASN A 397 -26.54 -33.01 21.06
N ALA A 398 -27.72 -32.71 21.62
CA ALA A 398 -28.45 -31.50 21.33
C ALA A 398 -27.68 -30.23 21.72
N GLU A 399 -26.92 -30.26 22.82
CA GLU A 399 -25.99 -29.19 23.23
C GLU A 399 -24.92 -28.93 22.17
N VAL A 400 -24.30 -29.98 21.64
CA VAL A 400 -23.27 -29.87 20.60
C VAL A 400 -23.87 -29.29 19.32
N GLU A 401 -25.06 -29.72 18.90
CA GLU A 401 -25.73 -29.19 17.71
C GLU A 401 -26.06 -27.70 17.86
N LEU A 402 -26.59 -27.28 19.02
CA LEU A 402 -26.83 -25.87 19.31
C LEU A 402 -25.55 -25.04 19.27
N LEU A 403 -24.49 -25.52 19.92
CA LEU A 403 -23.19 -24.82 19.92
C LEU A 403 -22.62 -24.69 18.50
N ASN A 404 -22.68 -25.75 17.71
CA ASN A 404 -22.19 -25.74 16.31
C ASN A 404 -22.99 -24.74 15.46
N SER A 405 -24.32 -24.72 15.59
CA SER A 405 -25.16 -23.75 14.86
C SER A 405 -24.87 -22.30 15.30
N GLN A 406 -24.59 -22.05 16.58
CA GLN A 406 -24.20 -20.71 17.06
C GLN A 406 -22.84 -20.27 16.52
N VAL A 407 -21.85 -21.15 16.52
CA VAL A 407 -20.51 -20.89 15.95
C VAL A 407 -20.60 -20.63 14.45
N GLN A 408 -21.44 -21.39 13.75
CA GLN A 408 -21.69 -21.17 12.33
C GLN A 408 -22.32 -19.80 12.08
N LEU A 409 -23.35 -19.41 12.79
CA LEU A 409 -23.99 -18.11 12.67
C LEU A 409 -23.02 -16.94 12.89
N VAL A 410 -22.15 -17.04 13.90
CA VAL A 410 -21.11 -16.02 14.14
C VAL A 410 -20.16 -15.92 12.94
N SER A 411 -19.75 -17.06 12.36
CA SER A 411 -18.86 -17.10 11.20
C SER A 411 -19.54 -16.53 9.96
N THR A 412 -20.84 -16.82 9.75
CA THR A 412 -21.59 -16.32 8.58
C THR A 412 -21.85 -14.81 8.69
N ARG A 413 -22.12 -14.27 9.88
CA ARG A 413 -22.21 -12.82 10.11
C ARG A 413 -20.91 -12.10 9.73
N ARG A 414 -19.77 -12.64 10.16
CA ARG A 414 -18.46 -12.13 9.71
C ARG A 414 -18.35 -12.11 8.20
N ASN A 415 -18.78 -13.20 7.52
CA ASN A 415 -18.68 -13.31 6.07
C ASN A 415 -19.55 -12.28 5.34
N VAL A 416 -20.74 -11.94 5.85
CA VAL A 416 -21.59 -10.88 5.25
C VAL A 416 -20.86 -9.54 5.26
N VAL A 417 -20.24 -9.17 6.38
CA VAL A 417 -19.51 -7.91 6.47
C VAL A 417 -18.33 -7.89 5.50
N VAL A 418 -17.46 -8.90 5.54
CA VAL A 418 -16.29 -8.98 4.67
C VAL A 418 -16.67 -8.99 3.20
N SER A 419 -17.70 -9.77 2.81
CA SER A 419 -18.16 -9.81 1.41
C SER A 419 -18.75 -8.47 0.96
N SER A 420 -19.39 -7.69 1.86
CA SER A 420 -19.87 -6.36 1.53
C SER A 420 -18.73 -5.41 1.17
N TYR A 421 -17.64 -5.42 1.94
CA TYR A 421 -16.42 -4.64 1.62
C TYR A 421 -15.69 -5.19 0.41
N ALA A 422 -15.70 -6.50 0.18
CA ALA A 422 -15.13 -7.12 -1.01
C ALA A 422 -15.84 -6.66 -2.30
N VAL A 423 -17.18 -6.49 -2.27
CA VAL A 423 -17.91 -5.88 -3.39
C VAL A 423 -17.47 -4.44 -3.61
N MET A 424 -17.32 -3.63 -2.54
CA MET A 424 -16.83 -2.25 -2.66
C MET A 424 -15.41 -2.19 -3.27
N ALA A 425 -14.52 -3.11 -2.89
CA ALA A 425 -13.19 -3.23 -3.48
C ALA A 425 -13.27 -3.63 -4.96
N ALA A 426 -14.11 -4.62 -5.31
CA ALA A 426 -14.27 -5.09 -6.68
C ALA A 426 -14.79 -4.01 -7.63
N ILE A 427 -15.70 -3.13 -7.16
CA ILE A 427 -16.19 -1.99 -7.95
C ILE A 427 -15.26 -0.77 -7.94
N GLY A 428 -14.14 -0.81 -7.19
CA GLY A 428 -13.19 0.28 -7.14
C GLY A 428 -13.52 1.40 -6.14
N ARG A 429 -14.50 1.23 -5.24
CA ARG A 429 -14.96 2.28 -4.31
C ARG A 429 -14.54 2.08 -2.84
N LEU A 430 -13.65 1.14 -2.56
CA LEU A 430 -13.09 0.96 -1.22
C LEU A 430 -11.84 1.82 -1.06
N ASP A 431 -12.00 3.11 -0.86
CA ASP A 431 -10.91 4.07 -0.67
C ASP A 431 -11.22 5.05 0.48
N ALA A 432 -10.21 5.80 0.93
CA ALA A 432 -10.32 6.74 2.05
C ALA A 432 -11.37 7.83 1.81
N VAL A 433 -11.54 8.28 0.57
CA VAL A 433 -12.46 9.35 0.21
C VAL A 433 -13.90 8.87 0.32
N ASN A 434 -14.22 7.71 -0.26
CA ASN A 434 -15.57 7.11 -0.22
C ASN A 434 -15.95 6.65 1.20
N LEU A 435 -14.96 6.28 2.03
CA LEU A 435 -15.18 5.96 3.45
C LEU A 435 -15.29 7.21 4.34
N GLY A 436 -15.09 8.41 3.81
CA GLY A 436 -15.22 9.67 4.54
C GLY A 436 -13.96 10.10 5.30
N PHE A 437 -12.80 9.52 5.03
CA PHE A 437 -11.52 9.85 5.66
C PHE A 437 -10.81 11.05 5.01
N THR A 438 -11.56 12.03 4.53
CA THR A 438 -11.03 13.17 3.76
C THR A 438 -9.94 13.96 4.49
N SER A 439 -9.99 14.03 5.84
CA SER A 439 -9.00 14.78 6.63
C SER A 439 -7.63 14.11 6.73
N ILE A 440 -7.55 12.80 6.48
CA ILE A 440 -6.33 12.01 6.55
C ILE A 440 -5.95 11.42 5.17
N ALA A 441 -6.76 11.70 4.15
CA ALA A 441 -6.50 11.20 2.80
C ALA A 441 -5.18 11.75 2.26
N TYR A 442 -4.35 10.85 1.72
CA TYR A 442 -3.11 11.20 1.06
C TYR A 442 -3.39 11.92 -0.25
N ASP A 443 -2.77 13.10 -0.44
CA ASP A 443 -2.83 13.82 -1.71
C ASP A 443 -1.69 13.38 -2.63
N PRO A 444 -1.98 12.60 -3.68
CA PRO A 444 -0.97 12.12 -4.63
C PRO A 444 -0.44 13.23 -5.55
N GLU A 445 -1.09 14.41 -5.59
CA GLU A 445 -0.68 15.53 -6.44
C GLU A 445 0.35 16.43 -5.76
N ALA A 446 0.35 16.50 -4.43
CA ALA A 446 1.19 17.44 -3.68
C ALA A 446 2.68 17.26 -3.99
N HIS A 447 3.21 16.05 -3.91
CA HIS A 447 4.61 15.75 -4.21
C HIS A 447 4.94 15.98 -5.70
N TYR A 448 4.04 15.57 -6.60
CA TYR A 448 4.23 15.80 -8.04
C TYR A 448 4.38 17.30 -8.36
N GLN A 449 3.57 18.17 -7.77
CA GLN A 449 3.68 19.62 -7.98
C GLN A 449 4.97 20.20 -7.39
N GLU A 450 5.45 19.67 -6.26
CA GLU A 450 6.72 20.07 -5.63
C GLU A 450 7.90 19.77 -6.57
N VAL A 451 7.99 18.54 -7.10
CA VAL A 451 9.18 18.06 -7.83
C VAL A 451 9.14 18.41 -9.32
N ARG A 452 7.98 18.58 -9.91
CA ARG A 452 7.78 18.80 -11.37
C ARG A 452 8.71 19.85 -11.99
N ARG A 453 9.11 20.87 -11.24
CA ARG A 453 9.95 21.98 -11.73
C ARG A 453 11.32 22.07 -11.03
N LYS A 454 11.61 21.16 -10.11
CA LYS A 454 12.85 21.19 -9.31
C LYS A 454 14.06 20.89 -10.21
N PRO A 455 15.02 21.85 -10.36
CA PRO A 455 16.14 21.65 -11.29
C PRO A 455 17.34 20.98 -10.64
N TRP A 456 17.50 21.09 -9.32
CA TRP A 456 18.62 20.59 -8.53
C TRP A 456 18.24 20.36 -7.07
N GLY A 457 19.15 19.71 -6.35
CA GLY A 457 18.98 19.33 -4.94
C GLY A 457 18.68 17.85 -4.79
N THR A 458 19.17 17.26 -3.68
CA THR A 458 19.05 15.85 -3.33
C THR A 458 18.11 15.61 -2.15
N SER A 459 17.44 16.66 -1.66
CA SER A 459 16.49 16.56 -0.55
C SER A 459 15.23 15.82 -0.98
N ILE A 460 14.76 14.91 -0.12
CA ILE A 460 13.50 14.18 -0.28
C ILE A 460 12.51 14.61 0.81
N THR A 461 11.23 14.61 0.49
CA THR A 461 10.14 14.87 1.43
C THR A 461 9.44 13.54 1.76
N HIS A 462 9.46 13.15 3.04
CA HIS A 462 8.78 11.95 3.54
C HIS A 462 7.25 12.11 3.59
N SER A 463 6.51 11.00 3.81
CA SER A 463 5.05 11.02 3.94
C SER A 463 4.53 11.81 5.13
N ASP A 464 5.34 11.97 6.16
CA ASP A 464 5.06 12.75 7.35
C ASP A 464 5.49 14.23 7.24
N GLY A 465 5.93 14.66 6.04
CA GLY A 465 6.38 16.03 5.76
C GLY A 465 7.81 16.34 6.21
N ARG A 466 8.54 15.39 6.80
CA ARG A 466 9.97 15.59 7.11
C ARG A 466 10.78 15.71 5.83
N ILE A 467 11.66 16.70 5.79
CA ILE A 467 12.62 16.88 4.70
C ILE A 467 13.95 16.28 5.13
N GLU A 468 14.40 15.27 4.40
CA GLU A 468 15.71 14.64 4.61
C GLU A 468 16.68 15.08 3.53
N GLN A 469 17.84 15.61 3.97
CA GLN A 469 18.99 15.87 3.12
C GLN A 469 20.03 14.80 3.42
N LEU A 470 20.13 13.78 2.56
CA LEU A 470 21.22 12.83 2.67
C LEU A 470 22.52 13.53 2.30
N PRO A 471 23.51 13.62 3.22
CA PRO A 471 24.84 14.11 2.86
C PRO A 471 25.42 13.15 1.80
N ALA A 472 26.07 13.71 0.79
CA ALA A 472 26.64 12.97 -0.34
C ALA A 472 27.72 11.92 0.04
N THR A 473 28.03 11.72 1.32
CA THR A 473 29.19 10.96 1.82
C THR A 473 28.89 9.99 2.97
N GLU A 474 27.65 9.75 3.39
CA GLU A 474 27.44 8.62 4.30
C GLU A 474 27.31 7.33 3.48
N SER A 475 28.48 6.71 3.21
CA SER A 475 28.53 5.29 2.86
C SER A 475 27.86 4.49 3.97
N VAL A 476 26.86 3.70 3.58
CA VAL A 476 26.26 2.67 4.40
C VAL A 476 27.35 1.89 5.13
N LYS A 477 27.40 2.02 6.46
CA LYS A 477 28.21 1.16 7.33
C LYS A 477 27.49 -0.15 7.58
#